data_526855433f0832cb74cc8e7e4c4964f7
#
_entry.id   526855433f0832cb74cc8e7e4c4964f7
#
_cell.length_a   1.000
_cell.length_b   1.000
_cell.length_c   1.000
_cell.angle_alpha   90.00
_cell.angle_beta   90.00
_cell.angle_gamma   90.00
#
_symmetry.space_group_name_H-M   'P 1'
#
loop_
_entity.id
_entity.type
_entity.pdbx_description
1 polymer ?
#
loop_
_entity_poly.entity_id
_entity_poly.type
_entity_poly.pdbx_seq_one_letter_code
_entity_poly.pdbx_strand_id
1 'polypeptide(L)'
;MARPPVVKSFLIADTVIQDRMSGKWSIIGVFDRVMTGAFPVFHPLALYLKLGDTSGRYKIKVELRDANDRQVALIEGNEIDVKPPIQTVELGLRMPPIPLERAGKYTFQLHVNNDLLASAPLEVLQVQMPPPPPQPPPA
;
A
#
# COMPACT_ATOMS: atom_id res chain seq x y z
N MET A 1 16.37 -7.86 21.58
CA MET A 1 16.64 -7.28 20.26
C MET A 1 15.83 -8.00 19.20
N ALA A 2 15.22 -7.22 18.29
CA ALA A 2 14.49 -7.82 17.20
C ALA A 2 15.44 -8.40 16.15
N ARG A 3 15.09 -9.59 15.63
CA ARG A 3 15.82 -10.19 14.52
C ARG A 3 15.49 -9.41 13.24
N PRO A 4 16.48 -9.10 12.38
CA PRO A 4 16.17 -8.47 11.10
C PRO A 4 15.18 -9.34 10.30
N PRO A 5 14.02 -8.80 9.90
CA PRO A 5 13.03 -9.60 9.22
C PRO A 5 13.32 -9.70 7.72
N VAL A 6 12.72 -10.71 7.09
CA VAL A 6 12.73 -10.86 5.64
C VAL A 6 11.38 -10.44 5.10
N VAL A 7 11.36 -9.52 4.15
CA VAL A 7 10.11 -9.11 3.50
C VAL A 7 9.73 -10.19 2.49
N LYS A 8 8.62 -10.88 2.75
CA LYS A 8 8.08 -11.90 1.86
C LYS A 8 7.16 -11.30 0.81
N SER A 9 6.41 -10.26 1.17
CA SER A 9 5.51 -9.57 0.26
C SER A 9 5.31 -8.14 0.73
N PHE A 10 5.21 -7.23 -0.24
CA PHE A 10 4.80 -5.86 -0.01
C PHE A 10 4.05 -5.41 -1.26
N LEU A 11 2.71 -5.35 -1.18
CA LEU A 11 1.83 -5.19 -2.33
C LEU A 11 0.87 -4.03 -2.13
N ILE A 12 0.50 -3.40 -3.24
CA ILE A 12 -0.55 -2.39 -3.30
C ILE A 12 -1.80 -3.06 -3.87
N ALA A 13 -2.94 -2.85 -3.22
CA ALA A 13 -4.20 -3.43 -3.67
C ALA A 13 -5.36 -2.49 -3.40
N ASP A 14 -6.50 -2.78 -4.03
CA ASP A 14 -7.72 -2.02 -3.74
C ASP A 14 -8.18 -2.23 -2.32
N THR A 15 -8.15 -3.49 -1.84
CA THR A 15 -8.53 -3.79 -0.48
C THR A 15 -7.82 -5.04 0.03
N VAL A 16 -7.61 -5.09 1.34
CA VAL A 16 -7.00 -6.21 2.04
C VAL A 16 -7.91 -6.54 3.22
N ILE A 17 -8.32 -7.80 3.32
CA ILE A 17 -9.29 -8.25 4.31
C ILE A 17 -8.72 -9.40 5.10
N GLN A 18 -8.95 -9.41 6.40
CA GLN A 18 -8.62 -10.56 7.24
C GLN A 18 -9.91 -11.25 7.66
N ASP A 19 -9.99 -12.56 7.41
CA ASP A 19 -11.10 -13.37 7.88
C ASP A 19 -10.97 -13.56 9.41
N ARG A 20 -12.01 -13.20 10.14
CA ARG A 20 -12.03 -13.30 11.59
C ARG A 20 -11.89 -14.73 12.08
N MET A 21 -12.48 -15.68 11.36
CA MET A 21 -12.53 -17.08 11.83
C MET A 21 -11.22 -17.80 11.57
N SER A 22 -10.66 -17.64 10.38
CA SER A 22 -9.44 -18.36 9.99
C SER A 22 -8.17 -17.56 10.24
N GLY A 23 -8.26 -16.24 10.37
CA GLY A 23 -7.10 -15.36 10.43
C GLY A 23 -6.41 -15.17 9.10
N LYS A 24 -6.91 -15.75 8.02
CA LYS A 24 -6.29 -15.65 6.70
C LYS A 24 -6.58 -14.32 6.06
N TRP A 25 -5.61 -13.86 5.27
CA TRP A 25 -5.72 -12.60 4.55
C TRP A 25 -6.16 -12.84 3.11
N SER A 26 -7.00 -11.93 2.61
CA SER A 26 -7.40 -11.88 1.22
C SER A 26 -7.02 -10.53 0.64
N ILE A 27 -6.42 -10.54 -0.54
CA ILE A 27 -5.96 -9.35 -1.23
C ILE A 27 -6.77 -9.23 -2.51
N ILE A 28 -7.46 -8.11 -2.67
CA ILE A 28 -8.36 -7.90 -3.81
C ILE A 28 -7.86 -6.73 -4.62
N GLY A 29 -7.66 -6.95 -5.92
CA GLY A 29 -7.29 -5.91 -6.86
C GLY A 29 -5.86 -5.43 -6.69
N VAL A 30 -4.88 -6.31 -6.85
CA VAL A 30 -3.46 -5.92 -6.81
C VAL A 30 -3.15 -5.05 -8.02
N PHE A 31 -2.51 -3.91 -7.79
CA PHE A 31 -2.18 -2.98 -8.87
C PHE A 31 -0.90 -2.20 -8.54
N ASP A 32 -0.31 -1.64 -9.58
CA ASP A 32 0.86 -0.76 -9.48
C ASP A 32 0.69 0.50 -10.32
N ARG A 33 -0.54 0.74 -10.82
CA ARG A 33 -0.79 1.83 -11.77
C ARG A 33 -2.18 2.39 -11.55
N VAL A 34 -2.27 3.72 -11.53
CA VAL A 34 -3.53 4.45 -11.52
C VAL A 34 -3.60 5.28 -12.78
N MET A 35 -4.71 5.16 -13.51
CA MET A 35 -4.98 5.97 -14.70
C MET A 35 -6.12 6.91 -14.40
N THR A 36 -5.95 8.19 -14.69
CA THR A 36 -6.96 9.20 -14.42
C THR A 36 -6.99 10.25 -15.53
N GLY A 37 -8.16 10.86 -15.74
CA GLY A 37 -8.31 11.95 -16.68
C GLY A 37 -8.07 13.32 -16.08
N ALA A 38 -8.09 13.44 -14.75
CA ALA A 38 -7.99 14.73 -14.07
C ALA A 38 -7.29 14.61 -12.74
N PHE A 39 -6.72 15.71 -12.28
CA PHE A 39 -6.01 15.82 -11.01
C PHE A 39 -6.64 16.90 -10.12
N PRO A 40 -6.54 16.78 -8.79
CA PRO A 40 -5.95 15.65 -8.07
C PRO A 40 -6.86 14.42 -8.14
N VAL A 41 -6.27 13.24 -8.02
CA VAL A 41 -7.02 12.00 -7.92
C VAL A 41 -6.85 11.41 -6.52
N PHE A 42 -7.98 10.95 -5.95
CA PHE A 42 -8.02 10.29 -4.64
C PHE A 42 -8.36 8.83 -4.89
N HIS A 43 -7.35 8.00 -5.01
CA HIS A 43 -7.56 6.57 -5.27
C HIS A 43 -7.44 5.81 -3.95
N PRO A 44 -8.54 5.20 -3.46
CA PRO A 44 -8.45 4.40 -2.24
C PRO A 44 -7.61 3.17 -2.49
N LEU A 45 -6.74 2.86 -1.54
CA LEU A 45 -5.90 1.69 -1.65
C LEU A 45 -5.54 1.15 -0.28
N ALA A 46 -5.04 -0.07 -0.26
CA ALA A 46 -4.52 -0.72 0.91
C ALA A 46 -3.18 -1.36 0.57
N LEU A 47 -2.37 -1.57 1.60
CA LEU A 47 -1.08 -2.24 1.46
C LEU A 47 -1.15 -3.58 2.19
N TYR A 48 -0.59 -4.60 1.60
CA TYR A 48 -0.40 -5.89 2.23
C TYR A 48 1.08 -6.12 2.47
N LEU A 49 1.40 -6.53 3.68
CA LEU A 49 2.79 -6.73 4.11
C LEU A 49 2.91 -8.11 4.74
N LYS A 50 3.90 -8.86 4.32
CA LYS A 50 4.26 -10.13 4.98
C LYS A 50 5.74 -10.14 5.29
N LEU A 51 6.05 -10.35 6.55
CA LEU A 51 7.42 -10.48 7.04
C LEU A 51 7.64 -11.91 7.48
N GLY A 52 8.80 -12.46 7.14
CA GLY A 52 9.23 -13.76 7.60
C GLY A 52 10.46 -13.65 8.48
N ASP A 53 10.82 -14.77 9.09
CA ASP A 53 11.99 -14.88 9.97
C ASP A 53 11.99 -13.83 11.07
N THR A 54 10.82 -13.60 11.66
CA THR A 54 10.60 -12.54 12.64
C THR A 54 10.73 -13.06 14.06
N SER A 55 11.27 -12.22 14.95
CA SER A 55 11.31 -12.45 16.39
C SER A 55 11.58 -11.11 17.07
N GLY A 56 10.70 -10.74 18.01
CA GLY A 56 10.84 -9.49 18.75
C GLY A 56 9.82 -8.44 18.35
N ARG A 57 10.14 -7.20 18.64
CA ARG A 57 9.25 -6.07 18.37
C ARG A 57 9.64 -5.33 17.10
N TYR A 58 8.64 -5.01 16.31
CA TYR A 58 8.83 -4.30 15.05
C TYR A 58 7.93 -3.07 14.99
N LYS A 59 8.52 -1.93 14.69
CA LYS A 59 7.80 -0.70 14.37
C LYS A 59 7.70 -0.58 12.86
N ILE A 60 6.48 -0.49 12.37
CA ILE A 60 6.20 -0.44 10.93
C ILE A 60 5.90 1.00 10.56
N LYS A 61 6.60 1.48 9.55
CA LYS A 61 6.35 2.81 8.98
C LYS A 61 6.33 2.69 7.46
N VAL A 62 5.35 3.31 6.83
CA VAL A 62 5.26 3.34 5.38
C VAL A 62 5.17 4.80 4.93
N GLU A 63 6.03 5.18 4.02
CA GLU A 63 6.01 6.49 3.38
C GLU A 63 5.63 6.35 1.92
N LEU A 64 4.87 7.31 1.40
CA LEU A 64 4.69 7.47 -0.03
C LEU A 64 5.48 8.69 -0.47
N ARG A 65 6.38 8.49 -1.43
CA ARG A 65 7.21 9.55 -1.97
C ARG A 65 6.93 9.74 -3.45
N ASP A 66 7.01 10.99 -3.90
CA ASP A 66 6.84 11.32 -5.32
C ASP A 66 8.18 11.21 -6.07
N ALA A 67 8.17 11.55 -7.37
CA ALA A 67 9.37 11.46 -8.21
C ALA A 67 10.48 12.41 -7.77
N ASN A 68 10.16 13.45 -7.02
CA ASN A 68 11.14 14.39 -6.48
C ASN A 68 11.56 14.02 -5.05
N ASP A 69 11.25 12.82 -4.63
CA ASP A 69 11.56 12.28 -3.29
C ASP A 69 10.92 13.07 -2.15
N ARG A 70 9.78 13.69 -2.42
CA ARG A 70 9.00 14.37 -1.39
C ARG A 70 8.01 13.43 -0.76
N GLN A 71 7.84 13.55 0.54
CA GLN A 71 6.86 12.74 1.26
C GLN A 71 5.45 13.24 0.94
N VAL A 72 4.65 12.36 0.34
CA VAL A 72 3.24 12.63 0.02
C VAL A 72 2.32 12.14 1.12
N ALA A 73 2.68 11.02 1.76
CA ALA A 73 1.90 10.43 2.83
C ALA A 73 2.78 9.63 3.77
N LEU A 74 2.28 9.44 4.98
CA LEU A 74 3.01 8.70 6.03
C LEU A 74 2.01 7.92 6.87
N ILE A 75 2.29 6.64 7.07
CA ILE A 75 1.62 5.81 8.08
C ILE A 75 2.67 5.33 9.04
N GLU A 76 2.46 5.60 10.33
CA GLU A 76 3.34 5.11 11.39
C GLU A 76 2.53 4.80 12.63
N GLY A 77 3.17 4.24 13.65
CA GLY A 77 2.51 3.90 14.90
C GLY A 77 2.07 2.45 14.99
N ASN A 78 2.29 1.65 13.96
CA ASN A 78 1.99 0.22 14.02
C ASN A 78 3.17 -0.52 14.65
N GLU A 79 2.91 -1.18 15.78
CA GLU A 79 3.89 -2.01 16.45
C GLU A 79 3.41 -3.45 16.48
N ILE A 80 4.35 -4.38 16.28
CA ILE A 80 4.06 -5.81 16.32
C ILE A 80 5.08 -6.46 17.24
N ASP A 81 4.60 -7.34 18.12
CA ASP A 81 5.44 -8.15 19.00
C ASP A 81 5.29 -9.61 18.58
N VAL A 82 6.37 -10.19 18.06
CA VAL A 82 6.35 -11.55 17.54
C VAL A 82 7.12 -12.45 18.49
N LYS A 83 6.43 -13.48 19.00
CA LYS A 83 6.99 -14.45 19.96
C LYS A 83 6.93 -15.86 19.39
N PRO A 84 7.93 -16.70 19.73
CA PRO A 84 7.88 -18.10 19.30
C PRO A 84 6.58 -18.78 19.75
N PRO A 85 6.06 -19.77 18.99
CA PRO A 85 6.66 -20.36 17.79
C PRO A 85 6.37 -19.62 16.49
N ILE A 86 5.67 -18.48 16.54
CA ILE A 86 5.32 -17.70 15.35
C ILE A 86 6.57 -17.00 14.83
N GLN A 87 6.83 -17.13 13.53
CA GLN A 87 7.98 -16.51 12.86
C GLN A 87 7.59 -15.69 11.64
N THR A 88 6.30 -15.59 11.35
CA THR A 88 5.80 -14.79 10.24
C THR A 88 4.70 -13.87 10.73
N VAL A 89 4.59 -12.72 10.08
CA VAL A 89 3.59 -11.73 10.42
C VAL A 89 3.02 -11.16 9.13
N GLU A 90 1.71 -10.98 9.13
CA GLU A 90 1.01 -10.34 8.02
C GLU A 90 0.24 -9.13 8.52
N LEU A 91 0.23 -8.07 7.73
CA LEU A 91 -0.52 -6.87 8.00
C LEU A 91 -1.22 -6.36 6.75
N GLY A 92 -2.46 -5.93 6.93
CA GLY A 92 -3.14 -5.10 5.96
C GLY A 92 -3.20 -3.67 6.49
N LEU A 93 -2.71 -2.71 5.72
CA LEU A 93 -2.71 -1.31 6.07
C LEU A 93 -3.65 -0.56 5.14
N ARG A 94 -4.74 -0.04 5.69
CA ARG A 94 -5.64 0.80 4.91
C ARG A 94 -5.08 2.21 4.86
N MET A 95 -4.85 2.70 3.65
CA MET A 95 -4.36 4.06 3.47
C MET A 95 -5.53 5.05 3.55
N PRO A 96 -5.36 6.17 4.25
CA PRO A 96 -6.33 7.25 4.14
C PRO A 96 -6.35 7.77 2.70
N PRO A 97 -7.43 8.46 2.27
CA PRO A 97 -7.45 9.09 0.96
C PRO A 97 -6.26 10.02 0.78
N ILE A 98 -5.44 9.75 -0.23
CA ILE A 98 -4.24 10.53 -0.52
C ILE A 98 -4.45 11.27 -1.83
N PRO A 99 -4.30 12.61 -1.85
CA PRO A 99 -4.38 13.34 -3.11
C PRO A 99 -3.10 13.11 -3.92
N LEU A 100 -3.25 12.54 -5.10
CA LEU A 100 -2.18 12.42 -6.08
C LEU A 100 -2.35 13.60 -7.04
N GLU A 101 -1.47 14.58 -6.94
CA GLU A 101 -1.70 15.86 -7.58
C GLU A 101 -1.22 15.93 -9.02
N ARG A 102 -0.36 15.00 -9.43
CA ARG A 102 0.20 14.97 -10.77
C ARG A 102 0.55 13.57 -11.21
N ALA A 103 0.65 13.38 -12.52
CA ALA A 103 1.17 12.16 -13.09
C ALA A 103 2.64 11.99 -12.74
N GLY A 104 3.10 10.75 -12.66
CA GLY A 104 4.50 10.44 -12.41
C GLY A 104 4.65 9.16 -11.62
N LYS A 105 5.88 8.91 -11.20
CA LYS A 105 6.23 7.73 -10.44
C LYS A 105 6.25 8.06 -8.96
N TYR A 106 5.49 7.29 -8.21
CA TYR A 106 5.46 7.33 -6.75
C TYR A 106 6.02 6.04 -6.22
N THR A 107 6.52 6.06 -4.99
CA THR A 107 7.10 4.86 -4.38
C THR A 107 6.64 4.77 -2.93
N PHE A 108 6.02 3.64 -2.58
CA PHE A 108 5.81 3.28 -1.19
C PHE A 108 7.09 2.69 -0.64
N GLN A 109 7.54 3.21 0.49
CA GLN A 109 8.73 2.72 1.17
C GLN A 109 8.35 2.13 2.51
N LEU A 110 8.73 0.87 2.70
CA LEU A 110 8.49 0.17 3.96
C LEU A 110 9.72 0.26 4.85
N HIS A 111 9.55 0.87 6.01
CA HIS A 111 10.58 0.92 7.04
C HIS A 111 10.16 0.05 8.22
N VAL A 112 11.08 -0.79 8.67
CA VAL A 112 10.88 -1.62 9.86
C VAL A 112 12.02 -1.31 10.82
N ASN A 113 11.68 -0.85 12.01
CA ASN A 113 12.66 -0.39 13.01
C ASN A 113 13.65 0.63 12.42
N ASN A 114 13.12 1.58 11.62
CA ASN A 114 13.84 2.66 10.94
C ASN A 114 14.73 2.23 9.77
N ASP A 115 14.73 0.94 9.42
CA ASP A 115 15.47 0.45 8.25
C ASP A 115 14.56 0.31 7.05
N LEU A 116 14.96 0.87 5.91
CA LEU A 116 14.24 0.70 4.66
C LEU A 116 14.44 -0.73 4.15
N LEU A 117 13.37 -1.51 4.12
CA LEU A 117 13.44 -2.92 3.75
C LEU A 117 12.83 -3.26 2.39
N ALA A 118 11.87 -2.46 1.93
CA ALA A 118 11.19 -2.75 0.68
C ALA A 118 10.59 -1.50 0.08
N SER A 119 10.36 -1.55 -1.22
CA SER A 119 9.72 -0.48 -1.97
C SER A 119 8.68 -1.09 -2.91
N ALA A 120 7.58 -0.37 -3.12
CA ALA A 120 6.56 -0.75 -4.08
C ALA A 120 6.25 0.46 -4.97
N PRO A 121 6.49 0.35 -6.27
CA PRO A 121 6.23 1.48 -7.17
C PRO A 121 4.73 1.64 -7.43
N LEU A 122 4.31 2.88 -7.60
CA LEU A 122 2.97 3.25 -8.02
C LEU A 122 3.11 4.28 -9.13
N GLU A 123 2.69 3.94 -10.34
CA GLU A 123 2.73 4.84 -11.47
C GLU A 123 1.36 5.48 -11.67
N VAL A 124 1.33 6.80 -11.75
CA VAL A 124 0.09 7.56 -11.99
C VAL A 124 0.18 8.16 -13.38
N LEU A 125 -0.77 7.75 -14.24
CA LEU A 125 -0.80 8.15 -15.63
C LEU A 125 -2.03 9.02 -15.88
N GLN A 126 -1.82 10.11 -16.61
CA GLN A 126 -2.92 10.90 -17.14
C GLN A 126 -3.31 10.33 -18.49
N VAL A 127 -4.59 10.00 -18.64
CA VAL A 127 -5.13 9.44 -19.87
C VAL A 127 -6.30 10.30 -20.33
N GLN A 128 -6.51 10.33 -21.63
CA GLN A 128 -7.68 10.99 -22.16
C GLN A 128 -8.88 10.06 -21.98
N MET A 129 -9.82 10.50 -21.15
CA MET A 129 -11.04 9.72 -20.94
C MET A 129 -11.91 9.80 -22.19
N PRO A 130 -12.47 8.65 -22.62
CA PRO A 130 -13.41 8.69 -23.72
C PRO A 130 -14.65 9.51 -23.33
N PRO A 131 -15.28 10.21 -24.27
CA PRO A 131 -16.51 10.93 -23.95
C PRO A 131 -17.58 9.93 -23.48
N PRO A 132 -18.48 10.34 -22.57
CA PRO A 132 -19.56 9.46 -22.15
C PRO A 132 -20.40 9.03 -23.36
N PRO A 133 -20.96 7.82 -23.36
CA PRO A 133 -21.83 7.41 -24.45
C PRO A 133 -23.01 8.36 -24.56
N PRO A 134 -23.52 8.61 -25.78
CA PRO A 134 -24.66 9.48 -25.93
C PRO A 134 -25.84 8.89 -25.16
N GLN A 135 -26.58 9.78 -24.47
CA GLN A 135 -27.77 9.35 -23.76
C GLN A 135 -28.84 8.95 -24.77
N PRO A 136 -29.61 7.88 -24.47
CA PRO A 136 -30.72 7.55 -25.35
C PRO A 136 -31.73 8.70 -25.36
N PRO A 137 -32.41 8.94 -26.49
CA PRO A 137 -33.41 10.00 -26.54
C PRO A 137 -34.53 9.75 -25.54
N PRO A 138 -35.11 10.80 -24.96
CA PRO A 138 -36.22 10.61 -24.05
C PRO A 138 -37.40 9.91 -24.76
N ALA A 139 -38.02 9.03 -24.02
CA ALA A 139 -39.17 8.27 -24.56
C ALA A 139 -40.40 9.14 -24.73
#